data_d0ba3fdf61337ac4a54ff1c5b3d6285b
#
_entry.id   d0ba3fdf61337ac4a54ff1c5b3d6285b
#
_cell.length_a   1.000
_cell.length_b   1.000
_cell.length_c   1.000
_cell.angle_alpha   90.00
_cell.angle_beta   90.00
_cell.angle_gamma   90.00
#
_symmetry.space_group_name_H-M   'P 1'
#
loop_
_entity.id
_entity.type
_entity.pdbx_description
1 polymer ?
#
loop_
_entity_poly.entity_id
_entity_poly.type
_entity_poly.pdbx_seq_one_letter_code
_entity_poly.pdbx_strand_id
1 'polypeptide(L)'
;MQSKWLSAAFAAAFILSMPWSAQAFECPKHLEAAEDAVDAANDSMIGLKSDLHMKRGHMLLDDAKMLLGSAKHNHEKPQNEFDHARAIAKSDAAKGYAETARIYFKKFGTKK
;
A
#
# COMPACT_ATOMS: atom_id res chain seq x y z
N MET A 1 -32.12 -29.97 -3.03
CA MET A 1 -30.76 -29.93 -3.59
C MET A 1 -30.57 -28.89 -4.69
N GLN A 2 -31.54 -28.72 -5.59
CA GLN A 2 -31.43 -27.72 -6.67
C GLN A 2 -31.38 -26.28 -6.16
N SER A 3 -32.04 -25.93 -5.06
CA SER A 3 -32.04 -24.59 -4.49
C SER A 3 -30.67 -24.14 -3.97
N LYS A 4 -29.83 -25.05 -3.49
CA LYS A 4 -28.47 -24.72 -3.02
C LYS A 4 -27.54 -24.34 -4.17
N TRP A 5 -27.68 -24.97 -5.30
CA TRP A 5 -26.89 -24.67 -6.50
C TRP A 5 -27.25 -23.30 -7.07
N LEU A 6 -28.55 -23.00 -7.13
CA LEU A 6 -29.05 -21.71 -7.60
C LEU A 6 -28.59 -20.57 -6.70
N SER A 7 -28.57 -20.77 -5.38
CA SER A 7 -28.10 -19.75 -4.43
C SER A 7 -26.60 -19.46 -4.60
N ALA A 8 -25.78 -20.49 -4.82
CA ALA A 8 -24.35 -20.33 -5.03
C ALA A 8 -24.04 -19.58 -6.34
N ALA A 9 -24.76 -19.91 -7.42
CA ALA A 9 -24.62 -19.24 -8.71
C ALA A 9 -25.03 -17.75 -8.62
N PHE A 10 -26.08 -17.45 -7.87
CA PHE A 10 -26.54 -16.08 -7.67
C PHE A 10 -25.52 -15.25 -6.89
N ALA A 11 -24.92 -15.81 -5.84
CA ALA A 11 -23.89 -15.15 -5.05
C ALA A 11 -22.63 -14.85 -5.90
N ALA A 12 -22.20 -15.78 -6.76
CA ALA A 12 -21.08 -15.58 -7.65
C ALA A 12 -21.36 -14.47 -8.67
N ALA A 13 -22.56 -14.43 -9.24
CA ALA A 13 -22.97 -13.38 -10.17
C ALA A 13 -22.99 -12.00 -9.49
N PHE A 14 -23.41 -11.93 -8.23
CA PHE A 14 -23.42 -10.69 -7.46
C PHE A 14 -22.00 -10.14 -7.24
N ILE A 15 -21.03 -11.01 -6.92
CA ILE A 15 -19.63 -10.63 -6.75
C ILE A 15 -19.03 -10.08 -8.05
N LEU A 16 -19.32 -10.74 -9.17
CA LEU A 16 -18.83 -10.32 -10.49
C LEU A 16 -19.48 -9.03 -10.98
N SER A 17 -20.65 -8.69 -10.49
CA SER A 17 -21.37 -7.46 -10.87
C SER A 17 -21.09 -6.27 -9.95
N MET A 18 -20.12 -6.36 -9.03
CA MET A 18 -19.74 -5.24 -8.17
C MET A 18 -19.31 -4.03 -9.00
N PRO A 19 -19.92 -2.85 -8.78
CA PRO A 19 -19.57 -1.67 -9.56
C PRO A 19 -18.15 -1.18 -9.23
N TRP A 20 -17.50 -0.56 -10.19
CA TRP A 20 -16.17 0.02 -10.05
C TRP A 20 -16.07 1.02 -8.89
N SER A 21 -17.18 1.67 -8.53
CA SER A 21 -17.23 2.58 -7.38
C SER A 21 -16.82 1.92 -6.07
N ALA A 22 -17.03 0.61 -5.90
CA ALA A 22 -16.59 -0.12 -4.71
C ALA A 22 -15.06 -0.17 -4.60
N GLN A 23 -14.35 -0.31 -5.73
CA GLN A 23 -12.89 -0.28 -5.76
C GLN A 23 -12.36 1.13 -5.46
N ALA A 24 -13.02 2.16 -5.97
CA ALA A 24 -12.65 3.55 -5.68
C ALA A 24 -12.77 3.87 -4.20
N PHE A 25 -13.76 3.30 -3.50
CA PHE A 25 -13.92 3.46 -2.05
C PHE A 25 -12.80 2.81 -1.24
N GLU A 26 -12.16 1.77 -1.76
CA GLU A 26 -11.05 1.11 -1.08
C GLU A 26 -9.72 1.85 -1.24
N CYS A 27 -9.57 2.70 -2.27
CA CYS A 27 -8.37 3.51 -2.47
C CYS A 27 -7.94 4.28 -1.22
N PRO A 28 -8.83 5.01 -0.51
CA PRO A 28 -8.42 5.75 0.68
C PRO A 28 -7.85 4.85 1.78
N LYS A 29 -8.39 3.65 1.95
CA LYS A 29 -7.90 2.69 2.95
C LYS A 29 -6.48 2.22 2.62
N HIS A 30 -6.21 1.91 1.35
CA HIS A 30 -4.90 1.47 0.90
C HIS A 30 -3.88 2.60 1.02
N LEU A 31 -4.26 3.83 0.65
CA LEU A 31 -3.42 5.00 0.79
C LEU A 31 -3.07 5.27 2.26
N GLU A 32 -4.06 5.24 3.14
CA GLU A 32 -3.87 5.45 4.57
C GLU A 32 -2.93 4.39 5.17
N ALA A 33 -3.14 3.13 4.83
CA ALA A 33 -2.28 2.04 5.29
C ALA A 33 -0.83 2.24 4.82
N ALA A 34 -0.63 2.72 3.60
CA ALA A 34 0.70 3.01 3.06
C ALA A 34 1.33 4.23 3.77
N GLU A 35 0.56 5.28 4.02
CA GLU A 35 1.02 6.46 4.77
C GLU A 35 1.46 6.07 6.17
N ASP A 36 0.65 5.26 6.86
CA ASP A 36 0.97 4.79 8.21
C ASP A 36 2.25 3.96 8.21
N ALA A 37 2.45 3.11 7.22
CA ALA A 37 3.67 2.31 7.09
C ALA A 37 4.90 3.19 6.83
N VAL A 38 4.78 4.22 5.99
CA VAL A 38 5.86 5.19 5.74
C VAL A 38 6.20 5.96 7.01
N ASP A 39 5.19 6.42 7.74
CA ASP A 39 5.39 7.14 9.00
C ASP A 39 6.08 6.26 10.04
N ALA A 40 5.66 5.01 10.17
CA ALA A 40 6.29 4.05 11.08
C ALA A 40 7.76 3.78 10.71
N ALA A 41 8.06 3.70 9.43
CA ALA A 41 9.44 3.53 8.96
C ALA A 41 10.29 4.79 9.23
N ASN A 42 9.74 5.98 9.02
CA ASN A 42 10.41 7.24 9.38
C ASN A 42 10.74 7.28 10.87
N ASP A 43 9.77 6.92 11.71
CA ASP A 43 9.97 6.91 13.16
C ASP A 43 11.04 5.93 13.60
N SER A 44 11.16 4.80 12.90
CA SER A 44 12.16 3.78 13.22
C SER A 44 13.59 4.21 12.89
N MET A 45 13.80 5.28 12.12
CA MET A 45 15.12 5.87 11.88
C MET A 45 15.61 6.73 13.04
N ILE A 46 14.70 7.20 13.89
CA ILE A 46 15.04 8.11 14.99
C ILE A 46 16.01 7.44 15.96
N GLY A 47 17.10 8.10 16.24
CA GLY A 47 18.12 7.59 17.17
C GLY A 47 19.12 6.61 16.54
N LEU A 48 19.04 6.36 15.23
CA LEU A 48 20.01 5.53 14.54
C LEU A 48 21.19 6.34 14.03
N LYS A 49 22.37 5.71 13.99
CA LYS A 49 23.56 6.32 13.39
C LYS A 49 23.39 6.43 11.87
N SER A 50 23.95 7.49 11.30
CA SER A 50 23.99 7.70 9.86
C SER A 50 25.13 6.88 9.24
N ASP A 51 24.94 5.59 9.19
CA ASP A 51 25.89 4.64 8.60
C ASP A 51 25.37 4.04 7.29
N LEU A 52 26.08 3.06 6.75
CA LEU A 52 25.69 2.40 5.49
C LEU A 52 24.33 1.71 5.61
N HIS A 53 24.03 1.11 6.76
CA HIS A 53 22.75 0.42 6.96
C HIS A 53 21.60 1.41 6.99
N MET A 54 21.78 2.54 7.62
CA MET A 54 20.77 3.59 7.60
C MET A 54 20.51 4.07 6.17
N LYS A 55 21.57 4.29 5.38
CA LYS A 55 21.44 4.73 3.99
C LYS A 55 20.69 3.71 3.14
N ARG A 56 20.96 2.43 3.31
CA ARG A 56 20.29 1.35 2.57
C ARG A 56 18.81 1.26 2.93
N GLY A 57 18.50 1.30 4.23
CA GLY A 57 17.11 1.33 4.68
C GLY A 57 16.38 2.56 4.19
N HIS A 58 17.05 3.71 4.16
CA HIS A 58 16.49 4.96 3.64
C HIS A 58 16.18 4.87 2.15
N MET A 59 16.98 4.15 1.36
CA MET A 59 16.68 3.92 -0.07
C MET A 59 15.36 3.17 -0.24
N LEU A 60 15.12 2.15 0.58
CA LEU A 60 13.83 1.43 0.56
C LEU A 60 12.67 2.36 0.91
N LEU A 61 12.88 3.22 1.89
CA LEU A 61 11.87 4.19 2.31
C LEU A 61 11.61 5.24 1.23
N ASP A 62 12.65 5.68 0.52
CA ASP A 62 12.48 6.60 -0.61
C ASP A 62 11.67 5.97 -1.74
N ASP A 63 11.91 4.70 -2.05
CA ASP A 63 11.09 3.96 -3.01
C ASP A 63 9.63 3.90 -2.57
N ALA A 64 9.39 3.67 -1.28
CA ALA A 64 8.04 3.69 -0.73
C ALA A 64 7.38 5.06 -0.92
N LYS A 65 8.09 6.14 -0.62
CA LYS A 65 7.57 7.51 -0.77
C LYS A 65 7.26 7.86 -2.22
N MET A 66 8.09 7.43 -3.15
CA MET A 66 7.85 7.64 -4.58
C MET A 66 6.56 6.94 -5.04
N LEU A 67 6.40 5.68 -4.64
CA LEU A 67 5.19 4.91 -4.96
C LEU A 67 3.95 5.51 -4.32
N LEU A 68 4.05 5.96 -3.08
CA LEU A 68 2.95 6.60 -2.39
C LEU A 68 2.53 7.90 -3.08
N GLY A 69 3.48 8.73 -3.48
CA GLY A 69 3.21 9.96 -4.23
C GLY A 69 2.52 9.68 -5.55
N SER A 70 2.96 8.66 -6.28
CA SER A 70 2.35 8.24 -7.53
C SER A 70 0.94 7.68 -7.31
N ALA A 71 0.73 6.93 -6.23
CA ALA A 71 -0.59 6.41 -5.85
C ALA A 71 -1.57 7.55 -5.55
N LYS A 72 -1.13 8.53 -4.78
CA LYS A 72 -1.94 9.73 -4.47
C LYS A 72 -2.36 10.47 -5.74
N HIS A 73 -1.44 10.64 -6.67
CA HIS A 73 -1.73 11.29 -7.95
C HIS A 73 -2.80 10.53 -8.73
N ASN A 74 -2.66 9.21 -8.85
CA ASN A 74 -3.66 8.37 -9.52
C ASN A 74 -5.03 8.44 -8.85
N HIS A 75 -5.06 8.55 -7.52
CA HIS A 75 -6.31 8.63 -6.77
C HIS A 75 -6.96 10.02 -6.89
N GLU A 76 -6.19 11.09 -6.81
CA GLU A 76 -6.70 12.47 -6.80
C GLU A 76 -7.08 12.97 -8.18
N LYS A 77 -6.37 12.52 -9.23
CA LYS A 77 -6.57 12.94 -10.60
C LYS A 77 -6.72 11.74 -11.54
N PRO A 78 -7.72 10.89 -11.32
CA PRO A 78 -7.90 9.71 -12.16
C PRO A 78 -8.45 10.13 -13.51
N GLN A 79 -7.92 9.54 -14.58
CA GLN A 79 -8.44 9.71 -15.94
C GLN A 79 -9.51 8.66 -16.25
N ASN A 80 -9.47 7.51 -15.56
CA ASN A 80 -10.42 6.42 -15.71
C ASN A 80 -10.37 5.50 -14.47
N GLU A 81 -11.23 4.48 -14.46
CA GLU A 81 -11.29 3.53 -13.33
C GLU A 81 -10.00 2.76 -13.13
N PHE A 82 -9.24 2.55 -14.21
CA PHE A 82 -7.95 1.86 -14.13
C PHE A 82 -6.96 2.62 -13.25
N ASP A 83 -7.04 3.95 -13.22
CA ASP A 83 -6.17 4.76 -12.35
C ASP A 83 -6.45 4.52 -10.86
N HIS A 84 -7.69 4.24 -10.47
CA HIS A 84 -8.00 3.83 -9.10
C HIS A 84 -7.36 2.48 -8.77
N ALA A 85 -7.43 1.52 -9.70
CA ALA A 85 -6.77 0.22 -9.52
C ALA A 85 -5.24 0.40 -9.42
N ARG A 86 -4.66 1.27 -10.22
CA ARG A 86 -3.23 1.60 -10.13
C ARG A 86 -2.87 2.22 -8.79
N ALA A 87 -3.72 3.10 -8.27
CA ALA A 87 -3.52 3.73 -6.97
C ALA A 87 -3.46 2.68 -5.85
N ILE A 88 -4.36 1.70 -5.89
CA ILE A 88 -4.36 0.59 -4.93
C ILE A 88 -3.07 -0.22 -5.04
N ALA A 89 -2.69 -0.63 -6.24
CA ALA A 89 -1.48 -1.43 -6.45
C ALA A 89 -0.21 -0.69 -6.00
N LYS A 90 -0.10 0.59 -6.31
CA LYS A 90 1.04 1.41 -5.91
C LYS A 90 1.07 1.64 -4.40
N SER A 91 -0.10 1.83 -3.77
CA SER A 91 -0.21 1.97 -2.32
C SER A 91 0.25 0.70 -1.61
N ASP A 92 -0.17 -0.46 -2.09
CA ASP A 92 0.21 -1.74 -1.51
C ASP A 92 1.72 -1.99 -1.69
N ALA A 93 2.28 -1.62 -2.83
CA ALA A 93 3.72 -1.70 -3.06
C ALA A 93 4.49 -0.74 -2.14
N ALA A 94 4.01 0.49 -1.97
CA ALA A 94 4.61 1.47 -1.07
C ALA A 94 4.62 0.95 0.36
N LYS A 95 3.51 0.37 0.81
CA LYS A 95 3.41 -0.25 2.13
C LYS A 95 4.46 -1.35 2.31
N GLY A 96 4.61 -2.23 1.31
CA GLY A 96 5.59 -3.31 1.35
C GLY A 96 7.02 -2.79 1.46
N TYR A 97 7.40 -1.78 0.68
CA TYR A 97 8.72 -1.15 0.78
C TYR A 97 8.94 -0.50 2.14
N ALA A 98 7.95 0.21 2.65
CA ALA A 98 8.05 0.88 3.95
C ALA A 98 8.19 -0.12 5.11
N GLU A 99 7.40 -1.18 5.10
CA GLU A 99 7.50 -2.25 6.09
C GLU A 99 8.86 -2.93 6.05
N THR A 100 9.38 -3.18 4.86
CA THR A 100 10.71 -3.77 4.67
C THR A 100 11.80 -2.81 5.18
N ALA A 101 11.68 -1.52 4.91
CA ALA A 101 12.60 -0.52 5.44
C ALA A 101 12.62 -0.52 6.97
N ARG A 102 11.45 -0.55 7.58
CA ARG A 102 11.31 -0.60 9.04
C ARG A 102 11.99 -1.84 9.63
N ILE A 103 11.76 -3.01 9.02
CA ILE A 103 12.40 -4.27 9.44
C ILE A 103 13.91 -4.16 9.29
N TYR A 104 14.38 -3.59 8.18
CA TYR A 104 15.79 -3.41 7.93
C TYR A 104 16.44 -2.50 8.99
N PHE A 105 15.83 -1.37 9.32
CA PHE A 105 16.34 -0.49 10.38
C PHE A 105 16.40 -1.19 11.73
N LYS A 106 15.37 -1.97 12.06
CA LYS A 106 15.31 -2.69 13.32
C LYS A 106 16.40 -3.76 13.42
N LYS A 107 16.68 -4.44 12.32
CA LYS A 107 17.62 -5.55 12.29
C LYS A 107 19.08 -5.10 12.17
N PHE A 108 19.35 -4.10 11.33
CA PHE A 108 20.71 -3.69 10.98
C PHE A 108 21.08 -2.29 11.45
N GLY A 109 20.13 -1.49 11.83
CA GLY A 109 20.39 -0.13 12.30
C GLY A 109 21.19 -0.15 13.61
N THR A 110 22.12 0.79 13.70
CA THR A 110 22.97 0.96 14.90
C THR A 110 22.50 2.18 15.69
N LYS A 111 22.17 2.00 16.95
CA LYS A 111 21.76 3.11 17.82
C LYS A 111 22.93 4.03 18.11
N LYS A 112 22.64 5.31 18.16
CA LYS A 112 23.62 6.35 18.57
C LYS A 112 24.15 6.11 19.98
#